data_278dc6b2e8c1d79890eb732a994bec1f
#
_entry.id   278dc6b2e8c1d79890eb732a994bec1f
#
_cell.length_a   1.000
_cell.length_b   1.000
_cell.length_c   1.000
_cell.angle_alpha   90.00
_cell.angle_beta   90.00
_cell.angle_gamma   90.00
#
_symmetry.space_group_name_H-M   'P 1'
#
loop_
_entity.id
_entity.type
_entity.pdbx_description
1 polymer ?
#
loop_
_entity_poly.entity_id
_entity_poly.type
_entity_poly.pdbx_seq_one_letter_code
_entity_poly.pdbx_strand_id
1 'polypeptide(L)'
;RSDLQRACYAEPLLRRFPGCLVGNYGTNPHDGFRYWYDYFETEQTSYPGLQEGRALYRHWANEFETTGYTFAMPVLYTWSRMWRWYDFEDPDYRWFRPMLLEGSSCARNTPPGLPIVAFVHWHTTVPPTPPDPAMKQFTVEGYQEFLWHMLLRGVSAFYLWCPAPEYAEEVKALYPVWAAAQEYGEFLSKGRPVAFDVPERPGTVISGLRLKNRVLVRRTDFGSAAGEVVLTVSGQELRVPVAKGRCQVLELK
;
A
#
# COMPACT_ATOMS: atom_id res chain seq x y z
N ARG A 1 -18.79 -11.71 -16.20
CA ARG A 1 -18.92 -11.30 -14.77
C ARG A 1 -18.68 -9.79 -14.61
N SER A 2 -17.64 -9.24 -15.23
CA SER A 2 -17.33 -7.80 -15.18
C SER A 2 -18.43 -6.95 -15.82
N ASP A 3 -18.98 -7.40 -16.96
CA ASP A 3 -20.09 -6.73 -17.64
C ASP A 3 -21.34 -6.63 -16.76
N LEU A 4 -21.61 -7.66 -15.96
CA LEU A 4 -22.72 -7.64 -14.99
C LEU A 4 -22.45 -6.64 -13.86
N GLN A 5 -21.21 -6.57 -13.38
CA GLN A 5 -20.83 -5.59 -12.36
C GLN A 5 -21.01 -4.17 -12.89
N ARG A 6 -20.62 -3.92 -14.13
CA ARG A 6 -20.82 -2.64 -14.78
C ARG A 6 -22.31 -2.31 -14.93
N ALA A 7 -23.06 -3.16 -15.59
CA ALA A 7 -24.46 -2.91 -15.94
C ALA A 7 -25.40 -2.87 -14.72
N CYS A 8 -25.18 -3.75 -13.74
CA CYS A 8 -26.07 -3.92 -12.58
C CYS A 8 -25.65 -3.13 -11.34
N TYR A 9 -24.41 -2.64 -11.29
CA TYR A 9 -23.88 -1.98 -10.10
C TYR A 9 -23.25 -0.61 -10.42
N ALA A 10 -22.17 -0.55 -11.20
CA ALA A 10 -21.41 0.69 -11.38
C ALA A 10 -22.22 1.76 -12.15
N GLU A 11 -22.74 1.43 -13.33
CA GLU A 11 -23.47 2.40 -14.17
C GLU A 11 -24.74 2.95 -13.50
N PRO A 12 -25.60 2.17 -12.84
CA PRO A 12 -26.76 2.70 -12.12
C PRO A 12 -26.35 3.68 -11.00
N LEU A 13 -25.30 3.37 -10.25
CA LEU A 13 -24.81 4.24 -9.18
C LEU A 13 -24.23 5.55 -9.74
N LEU A 14 -23.36 5.48 -10.74
CA LEU A 14 -22.76 6.66 -11.37
C LEU A 14 -23.80 7.56 -12.07
N ARG A 15 -24.84 6.95 -12.63
CA ARG A 15 -25.97 7.70 -13.22
C ARG A 15 -26.79 8.41 -12.16
N ARG A 16 -27.02 7.78 -11.02
CA ARG A 16 -27.82 8.35 -9.94
C ARG A 16 -27.04 9.34 -9.08
N PHE A 17 -25.75 9.09 -8.90
CA PHE A 17 -24.83 9.88 -8.07
C PHE A 17 -23.57 10.22 -8.87
N PRO A 18 -23.63 11.22 -9.77
CA PRO A 18 -22.47 11.62 -10.56
C PRO A 18 -21.30 12.05 -9.67
N GLY A 19 -20.10 11.53 -9.97
CA GLY A 19 -18.89 11.85 -9.21
C GLY A 19 -18.68 11.03 -7.93
N CYS A 20 -19.58 10.11 -7.58
CA CYS A 20 -19.33 9.19 -6.47
C CYS A 20 -18.21 8.19 -6.81
N LEU A 21 -17.53 7.71 -5.79
CA LEU A 21 -16.60 6.59 -5.92
C LEU A 21 -17.37 5.28 -5.92
N VAL A 22 -17.18 4.49 -6.97
CA VAL A 22 -17.79 3.17 -7.13
C VAL A 22 -16.67 2.14 -7.29
N GLY A 23 -16.66 1.15 -6.45
CA GLY A 23 -15.67 0.08 -6.48
C GLY A 23 -16.17 -1.13 -5.68
N ASN A 24 -15.29 -2.10 -5.52
CA ASN A 24 -15.57 -3.28 -4.72
C ASN A 24 -14.43 -3.51 -3.73
N TYR A 25 -14.75 -4.09 -2.59
CA TYR A 25 -13.77 -4.56 -1.62
C TYR A 25 -12.72 -5.45 -2.29
N GLY A 26 -11.45 -5.09 -2.10
CA GLY A 26 -10.35 -5.81 -2.71
C GLY A 26 -10.19 -5.57 -4.21
N THR A 27 -10.71 -4.47 -4.77
CA THR A 27 -10.34 -4.01 -6.12
C THR A 27 -8.88 -3.56 -6.09
N ASN A 28 -8.00 -4.50 -6.34
CA ASN A 28 -6.57 -4.36 -6.16
C ASN A 28 -5.83 -4.83 -7.41
N PRO A 29 -5.63 -3.94 -8.40
CA PRO A 29 -4.78 -4.26 -9.55
C PRO A 29 -3.35 -4.51 -9.06
N HIS A 30 -2.69 -5.53 -9.64
CA HIS A 30 -1.35 -5.92 -9.20
C HIS A 30 -0.54 -6.57 -10.31
N ASP A 31 0.77 -6.59 -10.15
CA ASP A 31 1.74 -7.15 -11.10
C ASP A 31 2.10 -8.63 -10.82
N GLY A 32 1.16 -9.37 -10.26
CA GLY A 32 1.33 -10.78 -9.90
C GLY A 32 1.72 -11.01 -8.45
N PHE A 33 2.11 -9.97 -7.70
CA PHE A 33 2.27 -10.06 -6.26
C PHE A 33 0.94 -9.75 -5.58
N ARG A 34 0.47 -10.71 -4.82
CA ARG A 34 -0.65 -10.53 -3.91
C ARG A 34 -0.40 -11.44 -2.72
N TYR A 35 -0.18 -10.89 -1.53
CA TYR A 35 0.27 -11.65 -0.36
C TYR A 35 -0.64 -12.84 -0.01
N TRP A 36 -1.93 -12.77 -0.32
CA TRP A 36 -2.86 -13.88 -0.15
C TRP A 36 -2.50 -15.10 -1.02
N TYR A 37 -2.06 -14.85 -2.26
CA TYR A 37 -1.71 -15.92 -3.20
C TYR A 37 -0.32 -16.48 -2.91
N ASP A 38 0.63 -15.62 -2.58
CA ASP A 38 1.98 -16.07 -2.24
C ASP A 38 1.97 -16.93 -0.96
N TYR A 39 1.07 -16.62 -0.01
CA TYR A 39 0.83 -17.47 1.15
C TYR A 39 0.29 -18.85 0.73
N PHE A 40 -0.71 -18.91 -0.13
CA PHE A 40 -1.26 -20.17 -0.62
C PHE A 40 -0.28 -20.96 -1.47
N GLU A 41 0.63 -20.31 -2.20
CA GLU A 41 1.72 -20.97 -2.92
C GLU A 41 2.70 -21.67 -2.00
N THR A 42 3.10 -21.04 -0.90
CA THR A 42 4.05 -21.61 0.05
C THR A 42 3.46 -22.76 0.86
N GLU A 43 2.17 -22.71 1.20
CA GLU A 43 1.48 -23.81 1.91
C GLU A 43 0.90 -24.88 0.97
N GLN A 44 0.56 -24.51 -0.25
CA GLN A 44 -0.05 -25.41 -1.25
C GLN A 44 0.76 -25.35 -2.55
N THR A 45 1.91 -25.99 -2.57
CA THR A 45 2.75 -26.17 -3.76
C THR A 45 2.02 -26.82 -4.95
N SER A 46 0.75 -27.15 -4.80
CA SER A 46 -0.08 -27.86 -5.77
C SER A 46 -1.42 -27.17 -6.07
N TYR A 47 -1.58 -25.85 -5.88
CA TYR A 47 -2.82 -25.20 -6.30
C TYR A 47 -2.87 -25.07 -7.83
N PRO A 48 -3.69 -25.91 -8.54
CA PRO A 48 -3.66 -26.02 -10.01
C PRO A 48 -4.22 -24.75 -10.58
N GLY A 49 -4.36 -23.81 -10.57
CA GLY A 49 -4.96 -22.58 -11.11
C GLY A 49 -4.14 -21.33 -10.82
N LEU A 50 -3.05 -21.45 -10.05
CA LEU A 50 -2.30 -20.28 -9.64
C LEU A 50 -1.55 -19.63 -10.81
N GLN A 51 -0.92 -20.45 -11.68
CA GLN A 51 -0.27 -19.98 -12.91
C GLN A 51 -1.29 -19.42 -13.91
N GLU A 52 -2.45 -20.05 -14.02
CA GLU A 52 -3.57 -19.57 -14.83
C GLU A 52 -4.16 -18.30 -14.21
N GLY A 53 -4.28 -18.24 -12.89
CA GLY A 53 -4.69 -17.04 -12.16
C GLY A 53 -3.75 -15.87 -12.39
N ARG A 54 -2.43 -16.07 -12.32
CA ARG A 54 -1.43 -15.05 -12.64
C ARG A 54 -1.52 -14.55 -14.08
N ALA A 55 -1.80 -15.42 -15.03
CA ALA A 55 -2.02 -15.03 -16.41
C ALA A 55 -3.30 -14.19 -16.58
N LEU A 56 -4.37 -14.50 -15.85
CA LEU A 56 -5.62 -13.74 -15.86
C LEU A 56 -5.45 -12.35 -15.22
N TYR A 57 -4.61 -12.21 -14.22
CA TYR A 57 -4.36 -10.94 -13.54
C TYR A 57 -3.52 -9.94 -14.35
N ARG A 58 -2.93 -10.32 -15.46
CA ARG A 58 -2.26 -9.38 -16.38
C ARG A 58 -3.22 -8.41 -17.09
N HIS A 59 -4.51 -8.57 -16.91
CA HIS A 59 -5.55 -7.75 -17.56
C HIS A 59 -6.14 -6.66 -16.67
N TRP A 60 -5.53 -6.34 -15.54
CA TRP A 60 -6.03 -5.32 -14.63
C TRP A 60 -6.20 -3.92 -15.25
N ALA A 61 -5.42 -3.60 -16.28
CA ALA A 61 -5.62 -2.34 -17.03
C ALA A 61 -7.04 -2.21 -17.58
N ASN A 62 -7.65 -3.33 -17.97
CA ASN A 62 -9.01 -3.36 -18.51
C ASN A 62 -10.09 -3.55 -17.43
N GLU A 63 -9.71 -3.85 -16.19
CA GLU A 63 -10.67 -4.10 -15.11
C GLU A 63 -11.57 -2.89 -14.87
N PHE A 64 -11.00 -1.69 -14.79
CA PHE A 64 -11.73 -0.46 -14.57
C PHE A 64 -12.62 -0.10 -15.77
N GLU A 65 -12.14 -0.35 -16.99
CA GLU A 65 -12.93 -0.14 -18.21
C GLU A 65 -14.10 -1.11 -18.29
N THR A 66 -13.89 -2.38 -17.92
CA THR A 66 -14.93 -3.41 -18.01
C THR A 66 -15.92 -3.36 -16.86
N THR A 67 -15.50 -3.02 -15.65
CA THR A 67 -16.37 -2.94 -14.47
C THR A 67 -17.03 -1.59 -14.27
N GLY A 68 -16.42 -0.52 -14.83
CA GLY A 68 -16.83 0.86 -14.57
C GLY A 68 -16.48 1.36 -13.17
N TYR A 69 -15.57 0.66 -12.45
CA TYR A 69 -15.09 1.11 -11.15
C TYR A 69 -14.26 2.36 -11.28
N THR A 70 -14.36 3.25 -10.30
CA THR A 70 -13.76 4.59 -10.31
C THR A 70 -12.65 4.77 -9.29
N PHE A 71 -12.29 3.72 -8.55
CA PHE A 71 -11.16 3.72 -7.62
C PHE A 71 -10.64 2.29 -7.36
N ALA A 72 -9.37 2.20 -6.96
CA ALA A 72 -8.77 0.98 -6.45
C ALA A 72 -8.87 0.92 -4.93
N MET A 73 -9.06 -0.28 -4.37
CA MET A 73 -9.17 -0.50 -2.93
C MET A 73 -8.32 -1.69 -2.50
N PRO A 74 -6.99 -1.52 -2.37
CA PRO A 74 -6.15 -2.55 -1.80
C PRO A 74 -6.46 -2.74 -0.32
N VAL A 75 -6.44 -3.99 0.14
CA VAL A 75 -6.65 -4.36 1.54
C VAL A 75 -5.30 -4.53 2.20
N LEU A 76 -4.93 -3.58 3.04
CA LEU A 76 -3.59 -3.44 3.62
C LEU A 76 -3.69 -3.42 5.15
N TYR A 77 -3.92 -4.59 5.73
CA TYR A 77 -3.93 -4.73 7.19
C TYR A 77 -3.17 -5.98 7.64
N THR A 78 -2.69 -5.95 8.87
CA THR A 78 -1.97 -7.07 9.47
C THR A 78 -2.90 -8.27 9.63
N TRP A 79 -2.42 -9.44 9.21
CA TRP A 79 -3.14 -10.68 9.33
C TRP A 79 -2.23 -11.74 9.94
N SER A 80 -2.68 -12.41 10.99
CA SER A 80 -1.85 -13.33 11.77
C SER A 80 -1.11 -14.38 10.95
N ARG A 81 -1.71 -14.84 9.84
CA ARG A 81 -1.07 -15.80 8.94
C ARG A 81 0.19 -15.25 8.27
N MET A 82 0.26 -13.94 7.99
CA MET A 82 1.42 -13.31 7.38
C MET A 82 2.65 -13.37 8.28
N TRP A 83 2.48 -13.49 9.58
CA TRP A 83 3.57 -13.55 10.53
C TRP A 83 4.55 -14.69 10.26
N ARG A 84 4.10 -15.79 9.69
CA ARG A 84 4.92 -16.96 9.38
C ARG A 84 5.62 -16.91 8.03
N TRP A 85 5.28 -15.93 7.17
CA TRP A 85 5.83 -15.88 5.81
C TRP A 85 7.29 -15.49 5.76
N TYR A 86 7.72 -14.66 6.71
CA TYR A 86 9.08 -14.14 6.75
C TYR A 86 9.68 -14.39 8.12
N ASP A 87 10.92 -14.87 8.14
CA ASP A 87 11.69 -15.06 9.35
C ASP A 87 12.62 -13.85 9.58
N PHE A 88 12.02 -12.68 9.78
CA PHE A 88 12.74 -11.47 10.15
C PHE A 88 12.75 -11.29 11.67
N GLU A 89 13.90 -10.92 12.23
CA GLU A 89 14.00 -10.55 13.65
C GLU A 89 13.23 -9.28 13.95
N ASP A 90 13.20 -8.34 12.99
CA ASP A 90 12.43 -7.09 13.11
C ASP A 90 10.94 -7.36 12.91
N PRO A 91 10.13 -7.26 14.00
CA PRO A 91 8.71 -7.58 13.94
C PRO A 91 7.91 -6.57 13.11
N ASP A 92 8.32 -5.31 13.08
CA ASP A 92 7.63 -4.30 12.28
C ASP A 92 7.86 -4.55 10.79
N TYR A 93 9.07 -4.95 10.37
CA TYR A 93 9.35 -5.27 9.00
C TYR A 93 8.58 -6.48 8.49
N ARG A 94 8.26 -7.45 9.35
CA ARG A 94 7.38 -8.59 9.02
C ARG A 94 6.01 -8.14 8.54
N TRP A 95 5.44 -7.11 9.19
CA TRP A 95 4.17 -6.52 8.79
C TRP A 95 4.30 -5.54 7.64
N PHE A 96 5.28 -4.65 7.75
CA PHE A 96 5.51 -3.55 6.82
C PHE A 96 5.74 -4.04 5.38
N ARG A 97 6.62 -5.02 5.20
CA ARG A 97 7.06 -5.47 3.88
C ARG A 97 5.92 -5.99 3.00
N PRO A 98 5.12 -7.01 3.38
CA PRO A 98 4.07 -7.55 2.52
C PRO A 98 2.99 -6.52 2.19
N MET A 99 2.58 -5.71 3.15
CA MET A 99 1.58 -4.67 2.91
C MET A 99 2.10 -3.58 1.97
N LEU A 100 3.37 -3.19 2.12
CA LEU A 100 3.98 -2.20 1.23
C LEU A 100 4.18 -2.74 -0.18
N LEU A 101 4.54 -4.02 -0.34
CA LEU A 101 4.62 -4.67 -1.65
C LEU A 101 3.27 -4.67 -2.34
N GLU A 102 2.20 -5.05 -1.65
CA GLU A 102 0.85 -5.08 -2.21
C GLU A 102 0.36 -3.67 -2.58
N GLY A 103 0.48 -2.71 -1.68
CA GLY A 103 0.09 -1.34 -1.97
C GLY A 103 0.89 -0.70 -3.10
N SER A 104 2.19 -1.01 -3.20
CA SER A 104 3.04 -0.54 -4.30
C SER A 104 2.66 -1.17 -5.64
N SER A 105 2.36 -2.46 -5.63
CA SER A 105 1.88 -3.19 -6.80
C SER A 105 0.54 -2.61 -7.28
N CYS A 106 -0.40 -2.37 -6.38
CA CYS A 106 -1.66 -1.68 -6.67
C CYS A 106 -1.42 -0.30 -7.29
N ALA A 107 -0.52 0.49 -6.71
CA ALA A 107 -0.24 1.84 -7.18
C ALA A 107 0.36 1.87 -8.59
N ARG A 108 1.26 0.93 -8.91
CA ARG A 108 1.82 0.81 -10.27
C ARG A 108 0.80 0.41 -11.33
N ASN A 109 -0.20 -0.39 -10.94
CA ASN A 109 -1.18 -0.97 -11.86
C ASN A 109 -2.52 -0.24 -11.89
N THR A 110 -2.73 0.76 -11.02
CA THR A 110 -3.92 1.62 -11.07
C THR A 110 -3.76 2.65 -12.20
N PRO A 111 -4.74 2.76 -13.10
CA PRO A 111 -4.71 3.76 -14.16
C PRO A 111 -4.53 5.18 -13.64
N PRO A 112 -3.74 6.03 -14.31
CA PRO A 112 -3.56 7.42 -13.92
C PRO A 112 -4.90 8.17 -13.80
N GLY A 113 -5.06 8.92 -12.72
CA GLY A 113 -6.27 9.69 -12.45
C GLY A 113 -7.35 8.96 -11.64
N LEU A 114 -7.23 7.64 -11.46
CA LEU A 114 -8.09 6.93 -10.53
C LEU A 114 -7.50 6.99 -9.12
N PRO A 115 -8.29 7.36 -8.10
CA PRO A 115 -7.83 7.37 -6.73
C PRO A 115 -7.58 5.95 -6.22
N ILE A 116 -6.66 5.83 -5.28
CA ILE A 116 -6.40 4.61 -4.53
C ILE A 116 -6.82 4.86 -3.10
N VAL A 117 -7.84 4.16 -2.64
CA VAL A 117 -8.36 4.23 -1.28
C VAL A 117 -7.93 2.96 -0.57
N ALA A 118 -6.82 3.03 0.18
CA ALA A 118 -6.29 1.86 0.86
C ALA A 118 -7.15 1.52 2.09
N PHE A 119 -7.55 0.26 2.18
CA PHE A 119 -8.29 -0.28 3.31
C PHE A 119 -7.28 -0.74 4.36
N VAL A 120 -7.21 -0.04 5.49
CA VAL A 120 -6.14 -0.22 6.48
C VAL A 120 -6.67 -0.59 7.87
N HIS A 121 -5.87 -1.34 8.61
CA HIS A 121 -6.13 -1.72 9.98
C HIS A 121 -4.79 -1.94 10.72
N TRP A 122 -4.65 -1.35 11.90
CA TRP A 122 -3.42 -1.46 12.68
C TRP A 122 -3.37 -2.74 13.52
N HIS A 123 -4.46 -3.03 14.25
CA HIS A 123 -4.50 -4.22 15.10
C HIS A 123 -4.41 -5.50 14.27
N THR A 124 -3.66 -6.46 14.77
CA THR A 124 -3.51 -7.73 14.07
C THR A 124 -4.83 -8.48 14.01
N THR A 125 -5.33 -8.70 12.79
CA THR A 125 -6.51 -9.50 12.55
C THR A 125 -6.21 -10.97 12.79
N VAL A 126 -6.97 -11.59 13.69
CA VAL A 126 -6.86 -13.01 14.03
C VAL A 126 -8.11 -13.73 13.52
N PRO A 127 -8.11 -14.32 12.30
CA PRO A 127 -9.18 -15.21 11.88
C PRO A 127 -9.11 -16.52 12.70
N PRO A 128 -10.09 -17.43 12.58
CA PRO A 128 -10.39 -18.51 13.56
C PRO A 128 -9.25 -19.46 13.94
N THR A 129 -8.03 -19.18 13.52
CA THR A 129 -6.84 -19.93 13.91
C THR A 129 -6.17 -19.25 15.10
N PRO A 130 -5.79 -19.96 16.17
CA PRO A 130 -5.07 -19.36 17.28
C PRO A 130 -3.84 -18.60 16.81
N PRO A 131 -3.58 -17.40 17.35
CA PRO A 131 -2.37 -16.66 16.98
C PRO A 131 -1.12 -17.44 17.39
N ASP A 132 -0.05 -17.28 16.62
CA ASP A 132 1.27 -17.75 16.99
C ASP A 132 1.70 -17.04 18.29
N PRO A 133 2.08 -17.74 19.37
CA PRO A 133 2.52 -17.11 20.61
C PRO A 133 3.74 -16.18 20.43
N ALA A 134 4.55 -16.41 19.39
CA ALA A 134 5.68 -15.54 19.05
C ALA A 134 5.26 -14.31 18.26
N MET A 135 4.02 -14.25 17.79
CA MET A 135 3.52 -13.13 16.99
C MET A 135 3.50 -11.84 17.81
N LYS A 136 4.06 -10.78 17.25
CA LYS A 136 4.05 -9.46 17.85
C LYS A 136 3.13 -8.54 17.08
N GLN A 137 2.41 -7.70 17.79
CA GLN A 137 1.61 -6.63 17.21
C GLN A 137 2.53 -5.64 16.45
N PHE A 138 2.07 -5.15 15.31
CA PHE A 138 2.70 -4.04 14.60
C PHE A 138 2.78 -2.83 15.54
N THR A 139 3.95 -2.21 15.67
CA THR A 139 4.05 -1.02 16.53
C THR A 139 3.29 0.15 15.89
N VAL A 140 2.86 1.11 16.72
CA VAL A 140 2.20 2.34 16.23
C VAL A 140 3.14 3.10 15.30
N GLU A 141 4.40 3.20 15.68
CA GLU A 141 5.44 3.87 14.91
C GLU A 141 5.65 3.19 13.54
N GLY A 142 5.77 1.86 13.53
CA GLY A 142 5.91 1.08 12.29
C GLY A 142 4.69 1.24 11.39
N TYR A 143 3.48 1.23 11.97
CA TYR A 143 2.25 1.46 11.22
C TYR A 143 2.16 2.89 10.65
N GLN A 144 2.56 3.91 11.42
CA GLN A 144 2.60 5.30 10.95
C GLN A 144 3.62 5.47 9.82
N GLU A 145 4.80 4.84 9.91
CA GLU A 145 5.77 4.81 8.81
C GLU A 145 5.16 4.16 7.57
N PHE A 146 4.45 3.03 7.73
CA PHE A 146 3.76 2.37 6.63
C PHE A 146 2.75 3.29 5.94
N LEU A 147 1.90 3.99 6.69
CA LEU A 147 0.91 4.94 6.15
C LEU A 147 1.60 6.06 5.36
N TRP A 148 2.71 6.61 5.86
CA TRP A 148 3.50 7.61 5.15
C TRP A 148 4.02 7.08 3.82
N HIS A 149 4.60 5.88 3.81
CA HIS A 149 5.09 5.27 2.58
C HIS A 149 3.97 5.05 1.57
N MET A 150 2.78 4.68 2.03
CA MET A 150 1.62 4.51 1.15
C MET A 150 1.17 5.83 0.52
N LEU A 151 1.09 6.92 1.29
CA LEU A 151 0.79 8.26 0.74
C LEU A 151 1.80 8.65 -0.34
N LEU A 152 3.10 8.45 -0.09
CA LEU A 152 4.16 8.80 -1.04
C LEU A 152 4.31 7.80 -2.20
N ARG A 153 3.53 6.73 -2.21
CA ARG A 153 3.39 5.78 -3.34
C ARG A 153 2.08 5.96 -4.11
N GLY A 154 1.29 7.00 -3.81
CA GLY A 154 0.12 7.39 -4.58
C GLY A 154 -1.22 6.99 -3.99
N VAL A 155 -1.26 6.48 -2.77
CA VAL A 155 -2.52 6.31 -2.04
C VAL A 155 -3.14 7.68 -1.78
N SER A 156 -4.40 7.84 -2.17
CA SER A 156 -5.12 9.12 -2.10
C SER A 156 -5.86 9.30 -0.78
N ALA A 157 -6.29 8.18 -0.17
CA ALA A 157 -7.03 8.18 1.09
C ALA A 157 -6.92 6.82 1.78
N PHE A 158 -7.18 6.81 3.07
CA PHE A 158 -7.31 5.58 3.86
C PHE A 158 -8.76 5.36 4.25
N TYR A 159 -9.21 4.12 4.12
CA TYR A 159 -10.45 3.64 4.69
C TYR A 159 -10.11 2.76 5.89
N LEU A 160 -10.50 3.21 7.07
CA LEU A 160 -10.22 2.49 8.30
C LEU A 160 -11.22 1.36 8.48
N TRP A 161 -10.73 0.13 8.56
CA TRP A 161 -11.52 -1.04 8.92
C TRP A 161 -11.15 -1.48 10.34
N CYS A 162 -12.10 -1.42 11.25
CA CYS A 162 -11.89 -1.93 12.59
C CYS A 162 -13.22 -2.24 13.28
N PRO A 163 -13.24 -3.20 14.21
CA PRO A 163 -14.36 -3.39 15.13
C PRO A 163 -14.56 -2.17 16.02
N ALA A 164 -15.80 -1.93 16.43
CA ALA A 164 -16.13 -0.77 17.26
C ALA A 164 -15.27 -0.61 18.54
N PRO A 165 -14.88 -1.67 19.26
CA PRO A 165 -14.01 -1.53 20.45
C PRO A 165 -12.62 -0.97 20.15
N GLU A 166 -12.10 -1.17 18.92
CA GLU A 166 -10.74 -0.77 18.51
C GLU A 166 -10.70 0.62 17.87
N TYR A 167 -11.86 1.18 17.52
CA TYR A 167 -11.95 2.40 16.72
C TYR A 167 -11.14 3.57 17.27
N ALA A 168 -11.20 3.82 18.57
CA ALA A 168 -10.50 4.95 19.20
C ALA A 168 -8.97 4.84 19.06
N GLU A 169 -8.43 3.63 19.24
CA GLU A 169 -6.98 3.38 19.13
C GLU A 169 -6.52 3.42 17.66
N GLU A 170 -7.31 2.88 16.75
CA GLU A 170 -7.04 2.95 15.31
C GLU A 170 -6.99 4.40 14.81
N VAL A 171 -7.97 5.22 15.17
CA VAL A 171 -7.99 6.65 14.83
C VAL A 171 -6.80 7.38 15.44
N LYS A 172 -6.46 7.09 16.69
CA LYS A 172 -5.32 7.69 17.38
C LYS A 172 -3.99 7.35 16.72
N ALA A 173 -3.85 6.14 16.17
CA ALA A 173 -2.66 5.74 15.43
C ALA A 173 -2.57 6.43 14.05
N LEU A 174 -3.69 6.57 13.34
CA LEU A 174 -3.74 7.12 11.97
C LEU A 174 -3.73 8.66 11.95
N TYR A 175 -4.45 9.30 12.86
CA TYR A 175 -4.69 10.76 12.83
C TYR A 175 -3.41 11.63 12.78
N PRO A 176 -2.31 11.33 13.51
CA PRO A 176 -1.08 12.11 13.44
C PRO A 176 -0.47 12.12 12.02
N VAL A 177 -0.56 11.02 11.30
CA VAL A 177 -0.08 10.94 9.90
C VAL A 177 -0.94 11.82 9.01
N TRP A 178 -2.26 11.71 9.13
CA TRP A 178 -3.19 12.52 8.35
C TRP A 178 -3.01 14.01 8.62
N ALA A 179 -2.89 14.41 9.87
CA ALA A 179 -2.71 15.81 10.26
C ALA A 179 -1.40 16.40 9.72
N ALA A 180 -0.29 15.66 9.87
CA ALA A 180 1.01 16.10 9.37
C ALA A 180 1.07 16.10 7.82
N ALA A 181 0.33 15.21 7.16
CA ALA A 181 0.29 15.13 5.71
C ALA A 181 -0.32 16.38 5.05
N GLN A 182 -1.15 17.13 5.77
CA GLN A 182 -1.75 18.39 5.25
C GLN A 182 -0.71 19.43 4.85
N GLU A 183 0.46 19.44 5.50
CA GLU A 183 1.59 20.32 5.15
C GLU A 183 2.12 20.08 3.73
N TYR A 184 1.89 18.87 3.19
CA TYR A 184 2.38 18.44 1.88
C TYR A 184 1.26 18.33 0.83
N GLY A 185 0.14 19.00 1.02
CA GLY A 185 -1.06 18.89 0.19
C GLY A 185 -0.81 19.06 -1.31
N GLU A 186 0.12 19.95 -1.72
CA GLU A 186 0.47 20.11 -3.13
C GLU A 186 1.17 18.88 -3.72
N PHE A 187 2.09 18.27 -2.98
CA PHE A 187 2.75 17.02 -3.40
C PHE A 187 1.77 15.86 -3.44
N LEU A 188 0.93 15.73 -2.41
CA LEU A 188 -0.05 14.65 -2.33
C LEU A 188 -1.11 14.72 -3.44
N SER A 189 -1.51 15.93 -3.84
CA SER A 189 -2.54 16.12 -4.87
C SER A 189 -2.01 16.10 -6.31
N LYS A 190 -0.76 16.51 -6.55
CA LYS A 190 -0.20 16.70 -7.90
C LYS A 190 1.09 15.91 -8.14
N GLY A 191 1.72 15.41 -7.09
CA GLY A 191 2.97 14.67 -7.17
C GLY A 191 2.79 13.32 -7.84
N ARG A 192 3.86 12.82 -8.48
CA ARG A 192 3.90 11.49 -9.07
C ARG A 192 4.84 10.59 -8.26
N PRO A 193 4.43 9.40 -7.89
CA PRO A 193 5.29 8.45 -7.19
C PRO A 193 6.54 8.11 -8.01
N VAL A 194 7.70 8.04 -7.36
CA VAL A 194 8.99 7.84 -8.05
C VAL A 194 9.86 6.74 -7.44
N ALA A 195 9.50 6.18 -6.29
CA ALA A 195 10.25 5.13 -5.63
C ALA A 195 9.29 4.06 -5.08
N PHE A 196 9.47 2.83 -5.52
CA PHE A 196 8.60 1.70 -5.18
C PHE A 196 9.35 0.48 -4.63
N ASP A 197 10.68 0.55 -4.56
CA ASP A 197 11.48 -0.57 -4.12
C ASP A 197 11.20 -0.90 -2.64
N VAL A 198 11.13 -2.20 -2.36
CA VAL A 198 10.97 -2.74 -1.02
C VAL A 198 12.05 -3.81 -0.86
N PRO A 199 13.03 -3.63 0.03
CA PRO A 199 14.09 -4.60 0.24
C PRO A 199 13.55 -5.99 0.59
N GLU A 200 14.26 -7.03 0.16
CA GLU A 200 13.91 -8.41 0.53
C GLU A 200 14.13 -8.69 2.02
N ARG A 201 15.09 -8.00 2.61
CA ARG A 201 15.42 -8.07 4.04
C ARG A 201 15.34 -6.70 4.69
N PRO A 202 15.25 -6.61 6.04
CA PRO A 202 15.27 -5.33 6.73
C PRO A 202 16.42 -4.44 6.25
N GLY A 203 16.08 -3.22 5.87
CA GLY A 203 17.00 -2.27 5.26
C GLY A 203 16.36 -0.91 5.04
N THR A 204 16.95 -0.08 4.21
CA THR A 204 16.45 1.26 3.91
C THR A 204 15.30 1.20 2.91
N VAL A 205 14.14 1.72 3.30
CA VAL A 205 12.96 1.91 2.44
C VAL A 205 12.79 3.40 2.14
N ILE A 206 12.64 3.74 0.86
CA ILE A 206 12.41 5.11 0.42
C ILE A 206 11.13 5.15 -0.42
N SER A 207 10.30 6.15 -0.17
CA SER A 207 9.16 6.50 -1.01
C SER A 207 9.18 7.98 -1.29
N GLY A 208 8.66 8.40 -2.44
CA GLY A 208 8.69 9.81 -2.79
C GLY A 208 7.67 10.20 -3.85
N LEU A 209 7.23 11.46 -3.77
CA LEU A 209 6.38 12.12 -4.75
C LEU A 209 7.17 13.23 -5.44
N ARG A 210 7.32 13.10 -6.76
CA ARG A 210 7.95 14.15 -7.57
C ARG A 210 6.94 15.20 -8.00
N LEU A 211 7.30 16.46 -7.79
CA LEU A 211 6.58 17.61 -8.30
C LEU A 211 7.59 18.58 -8.95
N LYS A 212 7.60 18.65 -10.29
CA LYS A 212 8.59 19.38 -11.09
C LYS A 212 10.02 18.85 -10.82
N ASN A 213 10.92 19.70 -10.32
CA ASN A 213 12.30 19.37 -9.96
C ASN A 213 12.49 19.02 -8.47
N ARG A 214 11.40 18.96 -7.70
CA ARG A 214 11.43 18.62 -6.27
C ARG A 214 10.80 17.26 -6.01
N VAL A 215 11.29 16.57 -5.00
CA VAL A 215 10.75 15.30 -4.53
C VAL A 215 10.50 15.39 -3.04
N LEU A 216 9.26 15.15 -2.62
CA LEU A 216 8.93 14.89 -1.22
C LEU A 216 9.28 13.45 -0.91
N VAL A 217 10.17 13.22 0.04
CA VAL A 217 10.73 11.90 0.37
C VAL A 217 10.45 11.52 1.81
N ARG A 218 10.08 10.26 2.03
CA ARG A 218 10.13 9.58 3.33
C ARG A 218 11.15 8.46 3.26
N ARG A 219 11.99 8.38 4.27
CA ARG A 219 12.96 7.30 4.43
C ARG A 219 12.77 6.64 5.79
N THR A 220 12.68 5.31 5.78
CA THR A 220 12.64 4.48 6.99
C THR A 220 13.74 3.43 6.90
N ASP A 221 14.54 3.33 7.94
CA ASP A 221 15.64 2.36 8.05
C ASP A 221 15.25 1.27 9.05
N PHE A 222 15.10 0.04 8.57
CA PHE A 222 14.95 -1.16 9.39
C PHE A 222 16.32 -1.79 9.60
N GLY A 223 16.75 -1.91 10.85
CA GLY A 223 18.11 -2.35 11.18
C GLY A 223 19.12 -1.20 11.15
N SER A 224 20.34 -1.47 10.68
CA SER A 224 21.41 -0.46 10.61
C SER A 224 21.12 0.55 9.52
N ALA A 225 21.04 1.83 9.88
CA ALA A 225 20.90 2.90 8.90
C ALA A 225 22.13 2.92 7.97
N ALA A 226 21.89 2.78 6.66
CA ALA A 226 22.90 3.14 5.67
C ALA A 226 23.16 4.65 5.73
N GLY A 227 24.31 5.12 5.28
CA GLY A 227 24.55 6.54 5.09
C GLY A 227 23.57 7.20 4.11
N GLU A 228 24.01 8.22 3.41
CA GLU A 228 23.22 8.80 2.31
C GLU A 228 22.92 7.75 1.23
N VAL A 229 21.69 7.71 0.74
CA VAL A 229 21.28 6.85 -0.38
C VAL A 229 21.07 7.71 -1.63
N VAL A 230 21.61 7.26 -2.74
CA VAL A 230 21.47 7.94 -4.04
C VAL A 230 20.47 7.17 -4.90
N LEU A 231 19.42 7.83 -5.35
CA LEU A 231 18.43 7.29 -6.28
C LEU A 231 18.52 8.00 -7.62
N THR A 232 18.14 7.29 -8.68
CA THR A 232 17.94 7.90 -10.00
C THR A 232 16.44 8.12 -10.25
N VAL A 233 16.04 9.36 -10.40
CA VAL A 233 14.66 9.75 -10.67
C VAL A 233 14.60 10.43 -12.04
N SER A 234 14.05 9.76 -13.04
CA SER A 234 13.97 10.27 -14.42
C SER A 234 15.33 10.75 -14.99
N GLY A 235 16.39 9.99 -14.74
CA GLY A 235 17.74 10.28 -15.21
C GLY A 235 18.51 11.32 -14.38
N GLN A 236 17.92 11.86 -13.33
CA GLN A 236 18.53 12.82 -12.41
C GLN A 236 18.86 12.17 -11.07
N GLU A 237 19.89 12.67 -10.41
CA GLU A 237 20.32 12.15 -9.11
C GLU A 237 19.50 12.78 -7.98
N LEU A 238 19.04 11.94 -7.04
CA LEU A 238 18.39 12.34 -5.80
C LEU A 238 19.17 11.76 -4.62
N ARG A 239 19.79 12.63 -3.83
CA ARG A 239 20.51 12.26 -2.61
C ARG A 239 19.59 12.31 -1.41
N VAL A 240 19.38 11.17 -0.78
CA VAL A 240 18.48 11.01 0.36
C VAL A 240 19.28 10.79 1.63
N PRO A 241 19.45 11.82 2.47
CA PRO A 241 20.13 11.69 3.74
C PRO A 241 19.29 10.94 4.76
N VAL A 242 19.89 10.53 5.86
CA VAL A 242 19.16 9.96 7.00
C VAL A 242 18.30 11.05 7.63
N ALA A 243 17.01 10.78 7.77
CA ALA A 243 16.05 11.70 8.41
C ALA A 243 14.94 10.92 9.11
N LYS A 244 15.26 10.40 10.27
CA LYS A 244 14.33 9.56 11.04
C LYS A 244 13.02 10.30 11.33
N GLY A 245 11.90 9.69 10.94
CA GLY A 245 10.57 10.13 11.28
C GLY A 245 10.11 11.44 10.60
N ARG A 246 10.79 11.90 9.54
CA ARG A 246 10.45 13.16 8.84
C ARG A 246 10.39 12.98 7.33
N CYS A 247 9.43 13.65 6.71
CA CYS A 247 9.49 13.88 5.27
C CYS A 247 10.46 15.03 4.96
N GLN A 248 11.10 14.95 3.80
CA GLN A 248 12.03 15.97 3.30
C GLN A 248 11.64 16.36 1.88
N VAL A 249 11.77 17.64 1.56
CA VAL A 249 11.66 18.11 0.18
C VAL A 249 13.09 18.30 -0.35
N LEU A 250 13.45 17.48 -1.33
CA LEU A 250 14.78 17.45 -1.94
C LEU A 250 14.69 17.90 -3.40
N GLU A 251 15.77 18.48 -3.92
CA GLU A 251 15.89 18.88 -5.33
C GLU A 251 16.63 17.81 -6.14
N LEU A 252 16.15 17.58 -7.35
CA LEU A 252 16.84 16.75 -8.35
C LEU A 252 18.02 17.52 -8.93
N LYS A 253 19.14 16.84 -9.10
CA LYS A 253 20.40 17.41 -9.65
C LYS A 253 20.76 16.78 -10.97
#